data_9ad7eaf8546ded275275d7019e85d789
#
_entry.id   9ad7eaf8546ded275275d7019e85d789
#
_cell.length_a   1.000
_cell.length_b   1.000
_cell.length_c   1.000
_cell.angle_alpha   90.00
_cell.angle_beta   90.00
_cell.angle_gamma   90.00
#
_symmetry.space_group_name_H-M   'P 1'
#
loop_
_entity.id
_entity.type
_entity.pdbx_description
1 polymer ?
#
loop_
_entity_poly.entity_id
_entity_poly.type
_entity_poly.pdbx_seq_one_letter_code
_entity_poly.pdbx_strand_id
1 'polypeptide(L)'
;QPYIGTVEVGNADGPYVVVNDFTFNTSDGDDVIEYGETVTISMDLKNVGSELTSDVNVTLSIDDAYILMLDDTDSFGDIAPEETSSIDNAFSFLVAAEVPDNYSFTIVATVTGSGQTWDYNLNMTAYAPVLSFEGVSVDDPDGQLDPGDTVEIGVIILNSGGASIAGPMAIFSSSDAYITLNSSDTYTMLDIHPDMEEMAYFNLTASPDTPIGHIVSFNLQVISGFIYNSNLSGSLTVGLTWEDFESGSFVTLPWNFSGNADWEI
;
A
#
# COMPACT_ATOMS: atom_id res chain seq x y z
N GLN A 1 -52.10 -31.81 -8.89
CA GLN A 1 -51.39 -30.82 -9.71
C GLN A 1 -50.67 -29.86 -8.77
N PRO A 2 -49.39 -29.58 -8.98
CA PRO A 2 -48.70 -28.53 -8.21
C PRO A 2 -49.28 -27.16 -8.60
N TYR A 3 -49.68 -26.41 -7.60
CA TYR A 3 -50.13 -25.04 -7.75
C TYR A 3 -48.90 -24.16 -7.98
N ILE A 4 -48.72 -23.65 -9.19
CA ILE A 4 -47.71 -22.66 -9.49
C ILE A 4 -48.36 -21.28 -9.23
N GLY A 5 -48.13 -20.77 -8.01
CA GLY A 5 -48.46 -19.38 -7.68
C GLY A 5 -47.44 -18.44 -8.36
N THR A 6 -47.88 -17.53 -9.19
CA THR A 6 -47.09 -16.39 -9.63
C THR A 6 -47.01 -15.39 -8.47
N VAL A 7 -45.80 -15.08 -8.00
CA VAL A 7 -45.56 -13.94 -7.14
C VAL A 7 -45.38 -12.74 -8.05
N GLU A 8 -46.33 -11.81 -8.06
CA GLU A 8 -46.13 -10.50 -8.68
C GLU A 8 -45.30 -9.65 -7.68
N VAL A 9 -44.13 -9.27 -8.12
CA VAL A 9 -43.33 -8.25 -7.41
C VAL A 9 -43.78 -6.90 -7.98
N GLY A 10 -44.66 -6.22 -7.27
CA GLY A 10 -45.06 -4.84 -7.59
C GLY A 10 -44.10 -3.82 -6.96
N ASN A 11 -44.23 -2.56 -7.39
CA ASN A 11 -43.53 -1.43 -6.75
C ASN A 11 -43.94 -1.34 -5.28
N ALA A 12 -43.04 -0.78 -4.45
CA ALA A 12 -43.37 -0.46 -3.06
C ALA A 12 -44.56 0.52 -3.01
N ASP A 13 -45.50 0.33 -2.10
CA ASP A 13 -46.64 1.21 -1.94
C ASP A 13 -46.16 2.53 -1.27
N GLY A 14 -46.49 3.67 -1.89
CA GLY A 14 -46.01 4.98 -1.47
C GLY A 14 -44.64 5.39 -2.07
N PRO A 15 -44.01 6.47 -1.53
CA PRO A 15 -42.68 6.88 -1.95
C PRO A 15 -41.61 5.92 -1.41
N TYR A 16 -40.68 5.48 -2.27
CA TYR A 16 -39.58 4.59 -1.88
C TYR A 16 -38.35 4.81 -2.77
N VAL A 17 -37.31 5.46 -2.24
CA VAL A 17 -36.10 5.77 -3.00
C VAL A 17 -34.97 4.82 -2.60
N VAL A 18 -34.30 4.28 -3.60
CA VAL A 18 -33.12 3.41 -3.44
C VAL A 18 -31.87 4.08 -4.02
N VAL A 19 -30.70 3.78 -3.46
CA VAL A 19 -29.43 3.99 -4.15
C VAL A 19 -29.37 2.93 -5.25
N ASN A 20 -29.51 3.36 -6.49
CA ASN A 20 -29.55 2.50 -7.66
C ASN A 20 -28.13 2.10 -8.09
N ASP A 21 -27.22 3.09 -8.08
CA ASP A 21 -25.81 2.91 -8.37
C ASP A 21 -24.98 4.01 -7.72
N PHE A 22 -23.70 3.76 -7.52
CA PHE A 22 -22.73 4.79 -7.19
C PHE A 22 -21.37 4.45 -7.80
N THR A 23 -20.64 5.46 -8.19
CA THR A 23 -19.28 5.37 -8.71
C THR A 23 -18.38 6.34 -7.95
N PHE A 24 -17.08 6.09 -7.96
CA PHE A 24 -16.13 7.02 -7.37
C PHE A 24 -15.00 7.33 -8.36
N ASN A 25 -14.38 8.49 -8.16
CA ASN A 25 -13.15 8.87 -8.86
C ASN A 25 -12.12 9.25 -7.81
N THR A 26 -10.87 8.81 -8.03
CA THR A 26 -9.71 9.08 -7.19
C THR A 26 -8.95 10.32 -7.70
N SER A 27 -8.13 10.92 -6.84
CA SER A 27 -7.43 12.16 -7.20
C SER A 27 -6.34 11.98 -8.24
N ASP A 28 -5.81 10.78 -8.42
CA ASP A 28 -4.84 10.41 -9.46
C ASP A 28 -5.49 9.75 -10.70
N GLY A 29 -6.75 9.29 -10.58
CA GLY A 29 -7.58 8.81 -11.70
C GLY A 29 -7.32 7.36 -12.09
N ASP A 30 -6.84 6.52 -11.18
CA ASP A 30 -6.57 5.09 -11.41
C ASP A 30 -7.71 4.15 -10.96
N ASP A 31 -8.80 4.71 -10.38
CA ASP A 31 -9.96 4.00 -9.86
C ASP A 31 -9.66 3.07 -8.65
N VAL A 32 -8.53 3.25 -7.99
CA VAL A 32 -8.15 2.58 -6.74
C VAL A 32 -8.15 3.60 -5.61
N ILE A 33 -8.85 3.31 -4.51
CA ILE A 33 -8.86 4.19 -3.34
C ILE A 33 -7.57 3.95 -2.56
N GLU A 34 -6.69 4.96 -2.50
CA GLU A 34 -5.38 4.85 -1.88
C GLU A 34 -5.18 5.84 -0.72
N TYR A 35 -4.13 5.60 0.04
CA TYR A 35 -3.69 6.45 1.15
C TYR A 35 -3.43 7.91 0.72
N GLY A 36 -3.88 8.86 1.53
CA GLY A 36 -3.66 10.30 1.29
C GLY A 36 -4.49 10.91 0.18
N GLU A 37 -5.41 10.16 -0.43
CA GLU A 37 -6.22 10.60 -1.56
C GLU A 37 -7.53 11.27 -1.16
N THR A 38 -7.98 12.17 -2.02
CA THR A 38 -9.37 12.65 -2.03
C THR A 38 -10.15 11.87 -3.07
N VAL A 39 -11.26 11.28 -2.61
CA VAL A 39 -12.17 10.50 -3.43
C VAL A 39 -13.49 11.26 -3.58
N THR A 40 -14.01 11.33 -4.80
CA THR A 40 -15.34 11.89 -5.07
C THR A 40 -16.32 10.78 -5.39
N ILE A 41 -17.57 10.90 -4.97
CA ILE A 41 -18.64 9.93 -5.20
C ILE A 41 -19.72 10.57 -6.08
N SER A 42 -20.05 9.90 -7.17
CA SER A 42 -21.25 10.15 -7.98
C SER A 42 -22.33 9.15 -7.59
N MET A 43 -23.58 9.57 -7.56
CA MET A 43 -24.68 8.72 -7.08
C MET A 43 -25.92 8.83 -7.94
N ASP A 44 -26.54 7.69 -8.18
CA ASP A 44 -27.83 7.52 -8.82
C ASP A 44 -28.88 7.07 -7.80
N LEU A 45 -29.95 7.84 -7.67
CA LEU A 45 -31.11 7.48 -6.87
C LEU A 45 -32.27 7.12 -7.77
N LYS A 46 -32.99 6.04 -7.48
CA LYS A 46 -34.21 5.65 -8.19
C LYS A 46 -35.39 5.58 -7.22
N ASN A 47 -36.50 6.17 -7.61
CA ASN A 47 -37.76 5.96 -6.92
C ASN A 47 -38.44 4.68 -7.43
N VAL A 48 -38.38 3.60 -6.66
CA VAL A 48 -39.06 2.31 -6.95
C VAL A 48 -40.42 2.21 -6.28
N GLY A 49 -40.89 3.30 -5.68
CA GLY A 49 -42.21 3.43 -5.11
C GLY A 49 -43.29 3.78 -6.14
N SER A 50 -44.53 3.78 -5.70
CA SER A 50 -45.72 4.10 -6.53
C SER A 50 -46.10 5.58 -6.52
N GLU A 51 -45.48 6.40 -5.66
CA GLU A 51 -45.78 7.82 -5.50
C GLU A 51 -44.52 8.69 -5.67
N LEU A 52 -44.74 9.97 -6.00
CA LEU A 52 -43.69 10.98 -6.07
C LEU A 52 -42.99 11.11 -4.72
N THR A 53 -41.65 11.07 -4.73
CA THR A 53 -40.85 11.43 -3.55
C THR A 53 -40.35 12.87 -3.73
N SER A 54 -40.82 13.80 -2.89
CA SER A 54 -40.43 15.20 -2.95
C SER A 54 -39.28 15.51 -1.99
N ASP A 55 -38.48 16.52 -2.35
CA ASP A 55 -37.37 17.05 -1.55
C ASP A 55 -36.38 15.94 -1.13
N VAL A 56 -35.92 15.12 -2.10
CA VAL A 56 -34.97 14.05 -1.85
C VAL A 56 -33.60 14.64 -1.57
N ASN A 57 -33.05 14.31 -0.39
CA ASN A 57 -31.71 14.69 0.03
C ASN A 57 -30.97 13.46 0.52
N VAL A 58 -29.64 13.45 0.33
CA VAL A 58 -28.75 12.43 0.82
C VAL A 58 -27.74 13.04 1.78
N THR A 59 -27.49 12.35 2.87
CA THR A 59 -26.38 12.64 3.78
C THR A 59 -25.53 11.40 3.93
N LEU A 60 -24.23 11.52 3.63
CA LEU A 60 -23.24 10.46 3.88
C LEU A 60 -22.65 10.63 5.28
N SER A 61 -22.50 9.54 6.00
CA SER A 61 -21.88 9.54 7.32
C SER A 61 -20.99 8.33 7.55
N ILE A 62 -19.90 8.55 8.28
CA ILE A 62 -18.99 7.52 8.75
C ILE A 62 -18.35 7.97 10.07
N ASP A 63 -18.14 7.04 10.99
CA ASP A 63 -17.33 7.24 12.20
C ASP A 63 -16.10 6.33 12.10
N ASP A 64 -15.04 6.87 11.52
CA ASP A 64 -13.84 6.12 11.16
C ASP A 64 -12.59 6.98 11.40
N ALA A 65 -11.49 6.32 11.79
CA ALA A 65 -10.24 7.02 12.10
C ALA A 65 -9.47 7.45 10.83
N TYR A 66 -9.70 6.78 9.69
CA TYR A 66 -8.94 6.95 8.46
C TYR A 66 -9.72 7.61 7.33
N ILE A 67 -11.04 7.75 7.48
CA ILE A 67 -11.91 8.31 6.45
C ILE A 67 -12.58 9.58 6.97
N LEU A 68 -12.30 10.71 6.32
CA LEU A 68 -12.85 12.01 6.68
C LEU A 68 -13.75 12.53 5.57
N MET A 69 -15.07 12.67 5.84
CA MET A 69 -15.97 13.33 4.92
C MET A 69 -15.58 14.80 4.73
N LEU A 70 -15.48 15.23 3.46
CA LEU A 70 -15.21 16.62 3.07
C LEU A 70 -16.48 17.31 2.56
N ASP A 71 -17.29 16.58 1.79
CA ASP A 71 -18.62 16.99 1.33
C ASP A 71 -19.55 15.81 1.54
N ASP A 72 -20.54 15.98 2.42
CA ASP A 72 -21.36 14.89 2.94
C ASP A 72 -22.85 15.01 2.60
N THR A 73 -23.30 16.08 1.93
CA THR A 73 -24.73 16.30 1.69
C THR A 73 -25.02 16.83 0.28
N ASP A 74 -26.06 16.27 -0.38
CA ASP A 74 -26.54 16.82 -1.64
C ASP A 74 -28.06 16.63 -1.80
N SER A 75 -28.69 17.46 -2.67
CA SER A 75 -30.12 17.46 -2.94
C SER A 75 -30.43 16.95 -4.33
N PHE A 76 -31.16 15.84 -4.41
CA PHE A 76 -31.58 15.18 -5.66
C PHE A 76 -32.92 15.69 -6.21
N GLY A 77 -33.59 16.59 -5.46
CA GLY A 77 -34.88 17.17 -5.84
C GLY A 77 -36.04 16.19 -5.75
N ASP A 78 -37.04 16.39 -6.58
CA ASP A 78 -38.22 15.52 -6.65
C ASP A 78 -37.97 14.38 -7.62
N ILE A 79 -38.30 13.13 -7.22
CA ILE A 79 -38.12 11.92 -8.04
C ILE A 79 -39.49 11.25 -8.24
N ALA A 80 -39.99 11.26 -9.51
CA ALA A 80 -41.24 10.61 -9.84
C ALA A 80 -41.11 9.07 -9.80
N PRO A 81 -42.23 8.32 -9.69
CA PRO A 81 -42.20 6.87 -9.76
C PRO A 81 -41.45 6.36 -10.98
N GLU A 82 -40.57 5.36 -10.80
CA GLU A 82 -39.68 4.76 -11.80
C GLU A 82 -38.56 5.65 -12.36
N GLU A 83 -38.54 6.94 -12.00
CA GLU A 83 -37.51 7.87 -12.46
C GLU A 83 -36.23 7.74 -11.61
N THR A 84 -35.10 8.09 -12.24
CA THR A 84 -33.78 8.17 -11.63
C THR A 84 -33.29 9.62 -11.61
N SER A 85 -32.69 10.04 -10.51
CA SER A 85 -31.99 11.31 -10.37
C SER A 85 -30.51 11.01 -10.13
N SER A 86 -29.61 11.63 -10.90
CA SER A 86 -28.17 11.39 -10.87
C SER A 86 -27.42 12.68 -10.60
N ILE A 87 -26.41 12.63 -9.73
CA ILE A 87 -25.50 13.76 -9.51
C ILE A 87 -24.07 13.26 -9.58
N ASP A 88 -23.29 13.86 -10.47
CA ASP A 88 -21.87 13.60 -10.62
C ASP A 88 -21.08 14.36 -9.54
N ASN A 89 -20.11 13.66 -8.90
CA ASN A 89 -19.28 14.22 -7.83
C ASN A 89 -20.07 14.89 -6.70
N ALA A 90 -21.18 14.27 -6.31
CA ALA A 90 -22.10 14.76 -5.28
C ALA A 90 -21.46 14.86 -3.90
N PHE A 91 -20.50 13.96 -3.60
CA PHE A 91 -19.86 13.87 -2.29
C PHE A 91 -18.36 13.70 -2.43
N SER A 92 -17.63 13.94 -1.33
CA SER A 92 -16.20 13.65 -1.29
C SER A 92 -15.72 13.30 0.12
N PHE A 93 -14.65 12.49 0.17
CA PHE A 93 -13.94 12.17 1.40
C PHE A 93 -12.43 12.11 1.19
N LEU A 94 -11.69 12.24 2.28
CA LEU A 94 -10.23 12.08 2.32
C LEU A 94 -9.89 10.76 3.00
N VAL A 95 -8.97 10.02 2.40
CA VAL A 95 -8.32 8.85 3.02
C VAL A 95 -7.07 9.31 3.75
N ALA A 96 -6.93 8.94 5.02
CA ALA A 96 -5.74 9.30 5.80
C ALA A 96 -4.47 8.64 5.23
N ALA A 97 -3.33 9.31 5.38
CA ALA A 97 -2.03 8.77 4.95
C ALA A 97 -1.62 7.50 5.70
N GLU A 98 -2.10 7.34 6.93
CA GLU A 98 -1.81 6.20 7.81
C GLU A 98 -2.84 5.07 7.70
N VAL A 99 -3.73 5.09 6.70
CA VAL A 99 -4.67 3.99 6.49
C VAL A 99 -3.92 2.67 6.32
N PRO A 100 -4.32 1.59 6.99
CA PRO A 100 -3.73 0.28 6.74
C PRO A 100 -4.02 -0.21 5.32
N ASP A 101 -3.12 -1.01 4.76
CA ASP A 101 -3.39 -1.68 3.48
C ASP A 101 -4.60 -2.60 3.57
N ASN A 102 -5.36 -2.68 2.47
CA ASN A 102 -6.57 -3.51 2.35
C ASN A 102 -7.62 -3.19 3.44
N TYR A 103 -7.76 -1.90 3.76
CA TYR A 103 -8.68 -1.42 4.78
C TYR A 103 -10.11 -1.31 4.25
N SER A 104 -11.03 -2.14 4.76
CA SER A 104 -12.44 -2.10 4.39
C SER A 104 -13.22 -1.17 5.33
N PHE A 105 -14.02 -0.28 4.75
CA PHE A 105 -14.88 0.66 5.48
C PHE A 105 -16.27 0.76 4.85
N THR A 106 -17.22 1.32 5.60
CA THR A 106 -18.60 1.47 5.16
C THR A 106 -19.07 2.90 5.43
N ILE A 107 -19.46 3.61 4.37
CA ILE A 107 -20.15 4.89 4.48
C ILE A 107 -21.66 4.61 4.46
N VAL A 108 -22.40 5.19 5.40
CA VAL A 108 -23.86 5.10 5.45
C VAL A 108 -24.45 6.28 4.68
N ALA A 109 -25.23 5.97 3.64
CA ALA A 109 -26.00 6.95 2.88
C ALA A 109 -27.42 6.99 3.45
N THR A 110 -27.77 8.06 4.14
CA THR A 110 -29.13 8.33 4.63
C THR A 110 -29.86 9.15 3.59
N VAL A 111 -30.82 8.53 2.92
CA VAL A 111 -31.71 9.18 1.94
C VAL A 111 -33.00 9.62 2.65
N THR A 112 -33.36 10.89 2.50
CA THR A 112 -34.59 11.44 3.06
C THR A 112 -35.45 12.04 1.95
N GLY A 113 -36.78 11.92 2.03
CA GLY A 113 -37.72 12.52 1.08
C GLY A 113 -39.16 12.22 1.46
N SER A 114 -40.11 13.13 1.19
CA SER A 114 -41.52 13.00 1.54
C SER A 114 -41.78 12.62 2.99
N GLY A 115 -40.86 12.99 3.91
CA GLY A 115 -40.96 12.64 5.35
C GLY A 115 -40.57 11.19 5.69
N GLN A 116 -40.01 10.46 4.75
CA GLN A 116 -39.45 9.12 4.93
C GLN A 116 -37.92 9.17 5.00
N THR A 117 -37.31 8.10 5.51
CA THR A 117 -35.85 7.94 5.61
C THR A 117 -35.46 6.50 5.27
N TRP A 118 -34.40 6.35 4.49
CA TRP A 118 -33.84 5.06 4.09
C TRP A 118 -32.31 5.10 4.22
N ASP A 119 -31.72 4.06 4.79
CA ASP A 119 -30.27 3.95 4.97
C ASP A 119 -29.69 2.86 4.05
N TYR A 120 -28.57 3.19 3.42
CA TYR A 120 -27.82 2.29 2.52
C TYR A 120 -26.35 2.26 2.88
N ASN A 121 -25.73 1.08 2.78
CA ASN A 121 -24.32 0.89 3.07
C ASN A 121 -23.51 0.93 1.77
N LEU A 122 -22.58 1.87 1.67
CA LEU A 122 -21.58 1.95 0.62
C LEU A 122 -20.29 1.30 1.15
N ASN A 123 -20.00 0.08 0.69
CA ASN A 123 -18.83 -0.67 1.13
C ASN A 123 -17.68 -0.43 0.17
N MET A 124 -16.53 -0.02 0.70
CA MET A 124 -15.32 0.31 -0.07
C MET A 124 -14.09 -0.24 0.63
N THR A 125 -12.97 -0.28 -0.09
CA THR A 125 -11.68 -0.71 0.44
C THR A 125 -10.61 0.29 0.02
N ALA A 126 -9.80 0.73 0.97
CA ALA A 126 -8.64 1.57 0.73
C ALA A 126 -7.35 0.74 0.82
N TYR A 127 -6.35 1.14 0.03
CA TYR A 127 -5.06 0.47 -0.06
C TYR A 127 -3.94 1.40 0.36
N ALA A 128 -2.86 0.80 0.87
CA ALA A 128 -1.63 1.50 1.24
C ALA A 128 -0.41 0.67 0.86
N PRO A 129 0.78 1.28 0.67
CA PRO A 129 2.00 0.53 0.47
C PRO A 129 2.47 -0.12 1.77
N VAL A 130 3.03 -1.34 1.64
CA VAL A 130 3.67 -2.07 2.74
C VAL A 130 5.07 -2.47 2.31
N LEU A 131 6.08 -1.73 2.77
CA LEU A 131 7.47 -1.97 2.40
C LEU A 131 8.14 -2.96 3.35
N SER A 132 8.94 -3.86 2.77
CA SER A 132 9.86 -4.76 3.47
C SER A 132 11.26 -4.70 2.87
N PHE A 133 12.27 -4.96 3.72
CA PHE A 133 13.65 -5.19 3.30
C PHE A 133 13.81 -6.67 2.92
N GLU A 134 14.27 -6.94 1.67
CA GLU A 134 14.43 -8.30 1.16
C GLU A 134 15.89 -8.75 1.10
N GLY A 135 16.83 -7.82 1.01
CA GLY A 135 18.25 -8.17 0.96
C GLY A 135 19.15 -7.05 0.47
N VAL A 136 20.42 -7.41 0.31
CA VAL A 136 21.45 -6.53 -0.26
C VAL A 136 22.13 -7.26 -1.41
N SER A 137 22.21 -6.61 -2.57
CA SER A 137 23.07 -6.98 -3.68
C SER A 137 24.40 -6.23 -3.54
N VAL A 138 25.52 -6.88 -3.76
CA VAL A 138 26.87 -6.27 -3.71
C VAL A 138 27.49 -6.35 -5.10
N ASP A 139 27.88 -5.20 -5.66
CA ASP A 139 28.55 -5.12 -6.97
C ASP A 139 30.06 -5.38 -6.81
N ASP A 140 30.38 -6.65 -6.60
CA ASP A 140 31.72 -7.22 -6.55
C ASP A 140 31.75 -8.55 -7.31
N PRO A 141 32.90 -8.99 -7.90
CA PRO A 141 32.99 -10.25 -8.66
C PRO A 141 32.53 -11.51 -7.91
N ASP A 142 32.69 -11.55 -6.60
CA ASP A 142 32.22 -12.67 -5.77
C ASP A 142 30.88 -12.38 -5.05
N GLY A 143 30.32 -11.18 -5.24
CA GLY A 143 29.03 -10.75 -4.66
C GLY A 143 29.10 -10.42 -3.18
N GLN A 144 30.28 -10.12 -2.64
CA GLN A 144 30.52 -9.90 -1.22
C GLN A 144 31.19 -8.56 -0.93
N LEU A 145 31.02 -8.06 0.28
CA LEU A 145 31.78 -6.92 0.81
C LEU A 145 32.89 -7.47 1.71
N ASP A 146 34.13 -7.47 1.24
CA ASP A 146 35.27 -7.95 2.01
C ASP A 146 35.96 -6.83 2.82
N PRO A 147 36.71 -7.17 3.88
CA PRO A 147 37.48 -6.18 4.64
C PRO A 147 38.47 -5.43 3.74
N GLY A 148 38.32 -4.13 3.63
CA GLY A 148 39.11 -3.21 2.80
C GLY A 148 38.49 -2.85 1.47
N ASP A 149 37.37 -3.47 1.07
CA ASP A 149 36.70 -3.20 -0.17
C ASP A 149 35.91 -1.90 -0.18
N THR A 150 35.77 -1.36 -1.36
CA THR A 150 34.86 -0.26 -1.66
C THR A 150 33.94 -0.70 -2.79
N VAL A 151 32.66 -0.88 -2.51
CA VAL A 151 31.68 -1.46 -3.44
C VAL A 151 30.42 -0.62 -3.51
N GLU A 152 29.65 -0.79 -4.57
CA GLU A 152 28.26 -0.35 -4.61
C GLU A 152 27.36 -1.48 -4.08
N ILE A 153 26.45 -1.12 -3.18
CA ILE A 153 25.42 -2.03 -2.73
C ILE A 153 24.06 -1.58 -3.25
N GLY A 154 23.19 -2.53 -3.60
CA GLY A 154 21.78 -2.32 -3.90
C GLY A 154 20.94 -2.88 -2.76
N VAL A 155 20.26 -2.02 -2.01
CA VAL A 155 19.31 -2.44 -0.96
C VAL A 155 17.98 -2.75 -1.62
N ILE A 156 17.54 -4.00 -1.52
CA ILE A 156 16.32 -4.52 -2.16
C ILE A 156 15.13 -4.28 -1.25
N ILE A 157 14.11 -3.64 -1.79
CA ILE A 157 12.87 -3.26 -1.10
C ILE A 157 11.70 -3.82 -1.89
N LEU A 158 10.80 -4.56 -1.25
CA LEU A 158 9.55 -5.07 -1.79
C LEU A 158 8.39 -4.23 -1.28
N ASN A 159 7.46 -3.87 -2.17
CA ASN A 159 6.14 -3.37 -1.79
C ASN A 159 5.12 -4.51 -1.89
N SER A 160 4.69 -5.05 -0.77
CA SER A 160 3.64 -6.08 -0.67
C SER A 160 2.25 -5.51 -0.43
N GLY A 161 2.11 -4.19 -0.37
CA GLY A 161 0.83 -3.51 -0.24
C GLY A 161 0.13 -3.27 -1.56
N GLY A 162 -1.15 -2.88 -1.51
CA GLY A 162 -2.01 -2.70 -2.68
C GLY A 162 -1.91 -1.33 -3.35
N ALA A 163 -1.13 -0.39 -2.79
CA ALA A 163 -0.94 0.96 -3.34
C ALA A 163 0.50 1.19 -3.82
N SER A 164 0.67 2.03 -4.84
CA SER A 164 1.98 2.42 -5.36
C SER A 164 2.64 3.52 -4.53
N ILE A 165 3.97 3.62 -4.58
CA ILE A 165 4.74 4.75 -4.04
C ILE A 165 5.40 5.47 -5.21
N ALA A 166 5.02 6.71 -5.47
CA ALA A 166 5.56 7.50 -6.54
C ALA A 166 6.89 8.17 -6.14
N GLY A 167 7.94 7.95 -6.93
CA GLY A 167 9.25 8.59 -6.82
C GLY A 167 9.84 8.64 -5.40
N PRO A 168 9.90 7.51 -4.67
CA PRO A 168 10.36 7.53 -3.29
C PRO A 168 11.86 7.84 -3.20
N MET A 169 12.25 8.47 -2.09
CA MET A 169 13.63 8.70 -1.72
C MET A 169 14.01 7.78 -0.56
N ALA A 170 15.04 6.98 -0.75
CA ALA A 170 15.65 6.16 0.29
C ALA A 170 16.78 6.95 0.97
N ILE A 171 16.84 6.89 2.30
CA ILE A 171 17.87 7.53 3.13
C ILE A 171 18.55 6.43 3.95
N PHE A 172 19.82 6.18 3.63
CA PHE A 172 20.64 5.17 4.28
C PHE A 172 21.34 5.73 5.52
N SER A 173 21.34 4.96 6.61
CA SER A 173 22.13 5.29 7.79
C SER A 173 22.67 4.05 8.50
N SER A 174 23.94 4.08 8.89
CA SER A 174 24.56 3.09 9.76
C SER A 174 25.44 3.78 10.78
N SER A 175 25.47 3.27 12.00
CA SER A 175 26.40 3.70 13.06
C SER A 175 27.54 2.72 13.26
N ASP A 176 27.70 1.74 12.35
CA ASP A 176 28.76 0.74 12.41
C ASP A 176 30.13 1.40 12.23
N ALA A 177 31.07 1.09 13.13
CA ALA A 177 32.39 1.72 13.16
C ALA A 177 33.31 1.25 12.02
N TYR A 178 33.01 0.12 11.40
CA TYR A 178 33.81 -0.47 10.33
C TYR A 178 33.37 -0.04 8.93
N ILE A 179 32.22 0.66 8.80
CA ILE A 179 31.67 1.05 7.49
C ILE A 179 31.76 2.56 7.29
N THR A 180 32.17 2.94 6.11
CA THR A 180 32.14 4.32 5.64
C THR A 180 31.24 4.44 4.42
N LEU A 181 30.23 5.32 4.48
CA LEU A 181 29.42 5.69 3.32
C LEU A 181 30.18 6.70 2.47
N ASN A 182 30.41 6.40 1.19
CA ASN A 182 31.15 7.22 0.24
C ASN A 182 30.24 8.01 -0.73
N SER A 183 29.02 7.53 -0.95
CA SER A 183 28.00 8.22 -1.76
C SER A 183 27.20 9.22 -0.93
N SER A 184 26.20 9.86 -1.55
CA SER A 184 25.11 10.49 -0.81
C SER A 184 24.43 9.46 0.09
N ASP A 185 23.92 9.89 1.24
CA ASP A 185 23.04 9.08 2.09
C ASP A 185 21.62 8.94 1.52
N THR A 186 21.32 9.66 0.43
CA THR A 186 20.02 9.66 -0.22
C THR A 186 20.09 9.10 -1.63
N TYR A 187 19.09 8.32 -2.02
CA TYR A 187 18.91 7.77 -3.36
C TYR A 187 17.44 7.93 -3.79
N THR A 188 17.21 8.51 -4.98
CA THR A 188 15.86 8.59 -5.56
C THR A 188 15.60 7.34 -6.38
N MET A 189 14.54 6.60 -6.02
CA MET A 189 14.14 5.37 -6.67
C MET A 189 13.06 5.64 -7.72
N LEU A 190 12.77 4.64 -8.56
CA LEU A 190 11.58 4.61 -9.40
C LEU A 190 10.34 4.36 -8.55
N ASP A 191 9.16 4.48 -9.16
CA ASP A 191 7.90 4.15 -8.51
C ASP A 191 7.90 2.68 -8.09
N ILE A 192 7.48 2.40 -6.85
CA ILE A 192 7.39 1.03 -6.34
C ILE A 192 5.93 0.61 -6.39
N HIS A 193 5.57 -0.15 -7.42
CA HIS A 193 4.22 -0.67 -7.60
C HIS A 193 3.93 -1.87 -6.67
N PRO A 194 2.65 -2.22 -6.45
CA PRO A 194 2.26 -3.43 -5.74
C PRO A 194 2.97 -4.69 -6.25
N ASP A 195 3.43 -5.52 -5.34
CA ASP A 195 4.16 -6.79 -5.60
C ASP A 195 5.48 -6.62 -6.39
N MET A 196 6.04 -5.41 -6.43
CA MET A 196 7.29 -5.12 -7.12
C MET A 196 8.43 -4.83 -6.15
N GLU A 197 9.63 -5.23 -6.58
CA GLU A 197 10.89 -4.89 -5.92
C GLU A 197 11.55 -3.69 -6.61
N GLU A 198 12.19 -2.83 -5.81
CA GLU A 198 13.08 -1.77 -6.26
C GLU A 198 14.36 -1.74 -5.45
N MET A 199 15.42 -1.14 -6.01
CA MET A 199 16.73 -1.07 -5.37
C MET A 199 17.16 0.37 -5.13
N ALA A 200 17.67 0.62 -3.91
CA ALA A 200 18.38 1.84 -3.58
C ALA A 200 19.88 1.59 -3.53
N TYR A 201 20.68 2.38 -4.25
CA TYR A 201 22.11 2.16 -4.42
C TYR A 201 22.96 3.10 -3.58
N PHE A 202 23.97 2.52 -2.89
CA PHE A 202 24.88 3.25 -2.03
C PHE A 202 26.31 2.71 -2.17
N ASN A 203 27.32 3.60 -2.14
CA ASN A 203 28.71 3.17 -2.18
C ASN A 203 29.28 3.13 -0.76
N LEU A 204 29.79 1.96 -0.35
CA LEU A 204 30.32 1.71 0.99
C LEU A 204 31.79 1.25 0.92
N THR A 205 32.56 1.61 1.95
CA THR A 205 33.88 0.99 2.23
C THR A 205 33.83 0.25 3.53
N ALA A 206 34.23 -1.02 3.53
CA ALA A 206 34.54 -1.76 4.75
C ALA A 206 36.00 -1.48 5.17
N SER A 207 36.23 -1.20 6.46
CA SER A 207 37.58 -1.03 6.98
C SER A 207 38.42 -2.31 6.77
N PRO A 208 39.71 -2.22 6.45
CA PRO A 208 40.59 -3.38 6.40
C PRO A 208 40.68 -4.17 7.72
N ASP A 209 40.35 -3.50 8.84
CA ASP A 209 40.35 -4.10 10.18
C ASP A 209 39.02 -4.77 10.53
N THR A 210 38.04 -4.81 9.59
CA THR A 210 36.75 -5.43 9.83
C THR A 210 36.92 -6.94 10.05
N PRO A 211 36.41 -7.51 11.14
CA PRO A 211 36.46 -8.96 11.33
C PRO A 211 35.64 -9.69 10.26
N ILE A 212 36.16 -10.81 9.73
CA ILE A 212 35.39 -11.68 8.82
C ILE A 212 34.14 -12.20 9.55
N GLY A 213 32.99 -12.13 8.87
CA GLY A 213 31.70 -12.47 9.46
C GLY A 213 31.08 -11.38 10.30
N HIS A 214 31.64 -10.15 10.29
CA HIS A 214 31.04 -9.00 10.99
C HIS A 214 29.71 -8.62 10.35
N ILE A 215 28.68 -8.46 11.20
CA ILE A 215 27.34 -8.07 10.74
C ILE A 215 27.19 -6.55 10.89
N VAL A 216 27.06 -5.88 9.78
CA VAL A 216 26.75 -4.46 9.68
C VAL A 216 25.25 -4.26 9.70
N SER A 217 24.73 -3.57 10.71
CA SER A 217 23.32 -3.17 10.76
C SER A 217 23.15 -1.75 10.19
N PHE A 218 22.06 -1.55 9.46
CA PHE A 218 21.71 -0.23 8.91
C PHE A 218 20.19 0.00 8.99
N ASN A 219 19.81 1.27 8.85
CA ASN A 219 18.43 1.69 8.66
C ASN A 219 18.31 2.34 7.28
N LEU A 220 17.19 2.06 6.64
CA LEU A 220 16.76 2.71 5.40
C LEU A 220 15.41 3.37 5.66
N GLN A 221 15.38 4.70 5.66
CA GLN A 221 14.13 5.45 5.68
C GLN A 221 13.69 5.66 4.23
N VAL A 222 12.45 5.31 3.92
CA VAL A 222 11.84 5.53 2.59
C VAL A 222 10.73 6.54 2.74
N ILE A 223 10.84 7.66 2.02
CA ILE A 223 9.87 8.75 2.05
C ILE A 223 9.38 9.06 0.63
N SER A 224 8.10 9.40 0.50
CA SER A 224 7.54 9.97 -0.72
C SER A 224 6.62 11.15 -0.38
N GLY A 225 6.96 12.33 -0.92
CA GLY A 225 6.25 13.57 -0.60
C GLY A 225 6.20 13.83 0.91
N PHE A 226 5.03 14.32 1.38
CA PHE A 226 4.76 14.58 2.81
C PHE A 226 3.87 13.51 3.45
N ILE A 227 3.41 12.52 2.67
CA ILE A 227 2.36 11.59 3.08
C ILE A 227 2.90 10.19 3.37
N TYR A 228 4.04 9.78 2.81
CA TYR A 228 4.59 8.45 3.03
C TYR A 228 5.94 8.48 3.74
N ASN A 229 6.09 7.69 4.79
CA ASN A 229 7.34 7.52 5.53
C ASN A 229 7.39 6.13 6.16
N SER A 230 8.37 5.33 5.74
CA SER A 230 8.63 3.99 6.29
C SER A 230 10.09 3.88 6.73
N ASN A 231 10.34 3.13 7.81
CA ASN A 231 11.67 2.85 8.30
C ASN A 231 11.91 1.34 8.26
N LEU A 232 12.87 0.94 7.43
CA LEU A 232 13.29 -0.45 7.27
C LEU A 232 14.64 -0.64 7.98
N SER A 233 14.82 -1.80 8.60
CA SER A 233 16.09 -2.20 9.19
C SER A 233 16.65 -3.37 8.40
N GLY A 234 17.91 -3.27 8.01
CA GLY A 234 18.61 -4.30 7.27
C GLY A 234 19.98 -4.61 7.86
N SER A 235 20.59 -5.65 7.35
CA SER A 235 21.99 -5.99 7.67
C SER A 235 22.68 -6.62 6.47
N LEU A 236 24.00 -6.46 6.42
CA LEU A 236 24.87 -7.19 5.51
C LEU A 236 26.06 -7.76 6.30
N THR A 237 26.64 -8.83 5.80
CA THR A 237 27.79 -9.48 6.43
C THR A 237 29.05 -9.16 5.65
N VAL A 238 30.13 -8.79 6.35
CA VAL A 238 31.44 -8.48 5.76
C VAL A 238 32.32 -9.71 5.80
N GLY A 239 32.88 -10.09 4.64
CA GLY A 239 33.86 -11.16 4.54
C GLY A 239 33.27 -12.56 4.78
N LEU A 240 31.99 -12.80 4.44
CA LEU A 240 31.41 -14.12 4.49
C LEU A 240 31.62 -14.81 3.15
N THR A 241 32.63 -15.66 3.06
CA THR A 241 32.81 -16.54 1.90
C THR A 241 31.94 -17.78 2.03
N TRP A 242 31.12 -18.07 1.02
CA TRP A 242 30.56 -19.40 0.80
C TRP A 242 31.70 -20.28 0.30
N GLU A 243 32.00 -21.31 1.06
CA GLU A 243 32.92 -22.35 0.58
C GLU A 243 32.09 -23.42 -0.14
N ASP A 244 32.22 -23.49 -1.44
CA ASP A 244 31.56 -24.47 -2.32
C ASP A 244 32.47 -25.68 -2.60
N PHE A 245 33.69 -25.66 -2.04
CA PHE A 245 34.74 -26.67 -2.23
C PHE A 245 35.26 -26.80 -3.72
N GLU A 246 34.85 -25.87 -4.59
CA GLU A 246 35.31 -25.86 -5.99
C GLU A 246 36.79 -25.47 -6.11
N SER A 247 37.35 -24.81 -5.09
CA SER A 247 38.78 -24.47 -5.01
C SER A 247 39.69 -25.69 -4.86
N GLY A 248 39.14 -26.85 -4.48
CA GLY A 248 39.93 -28.07 -4.16
C GLY A 248 40.90 -27.87 -2.99
N SER A 249 40.62 -26.92 -2.11
CA SER A 249 41.50 -26.48 -1.03
C SER A 249 40.72 -26.01 0.20
N PHE A 250 41.29 -26.16 1.39
CA PHE A 250 40.74 -25.63 2.64
C PHE A 250 41.34 -24.28 3.06
N VAL A 251 42.03 -23.57 2.13
CA VAL A 251 42.74 -22.33 2.45
C VAL A 251 41.85 -21.07 2.46
N THR A 252 40.66 -21.14 1.88
CA THR A 252 39.75 -19.99 1.74
C THR A 252 39.13 -19.58 3.08
N LEU A 253 38.89 -20.54 3.98
CA LEU A 253 38.36 -20.30 5.33
C LEU A 253 39.26 -20.85 6.40
N PRO A 254 39.30 -20.27 7.63
CA PRO A 254 40.13 -20.73 8.75
C PRO A 254 39.52 -21.98 9.38
N TRP A 255 39.58 -23.12 8.67
CA TRP A 255 39.04 -24.39 9.15
C TRP A 255 39.80 -24.93 10.37
N ASN A 256 39.05 -25.35 11.40
CA ASN A 256 39.59 -26.13 12.51
C ASN A 256 39.29 -27.61 12.31
N PHE A 257 40.29 -28.38 11.95
CA PHE A 257 40.16 -29.81 11.76
C PHE A 257 40.26 -30.53 13.12
N SER A 258 39.30 -31.40 13.40
CA SER A 258 39.33 -32.26 14.60
C SER A 258 38.84 -33.66 14.25
N GLY A 259 39.50 -34.69 14.81
CA GLY A 259 39.19 -36.11 14.56
C GLY A 259 40.41 -36.92 14.17
N ASN A 260 40.18 -38.22 13.88
CA ASN A 260 41.23 -39.18 13.56
C ASN A 260 41.25 -39.60 12.10
N ALA A 261 40.54 -38.85 11.24
CA ALA A 261 40.52 -39.09 9.81
C ALA A 261 41.13 -37.90 9.06
N ASP A 262 41.84 -38.16 7.95
CA ASP A 262 42.28 -37.13 7.01
C ASP A 262 41.06 -36.60 6.27
N TRP A 263 40.94 -35.28 6.17
CA TRP A 263 39.91 -34.63 5.38
C TRP A 263 40.39 -34.42 3.96
N GLU A 264 39.64 -34.91 2.98
CA GLU A 264 39.91 -34.77 1.56
C GLU A 264 38.72 -34.01 0.90
N ILE A 265 39.01 -33.14 -0.04
CA ILE A 265 38.03 -32.45 -0.89
C ILE A 265 37.86 -33.19 -2.19
#